data_a273ec1423da76b2c01727f9d9d8939e
#
_entry.id   a273ec1423da76b2c01727f9d9d8939e
#
_cell.length_a   1.000
_cell.length_b   1.000
_cell.length_c   1.000
_cell.angle_alpha   90.00
_cell.angle_beta   90.00
_cell.angle_gamma   90.00
#
_symmetry.space_group_name_H-M   'P 1'
#
loop_
_entity.id
_entity.type
_entity.pdbx_description
1 polymer ?
#
loop_
_entity_poly.entity_id
_entity_poly.type
_entity_poly.pdbx_seq_one_letter_code
_entity_poly.pdbx_strand_id
1 'polypeptide(L)'
;MQQNQWLNRIMQTIKRAAVLCVALPLLSQAALAQFQDIYPDPSVAKSQIQAALSQARAAHKRVILDFGGNWCGDCKVLNIYFHDQANLPLLNANYELVDINIGRFDANQDIAARYGIPLERGVPALVILSPDGKVLLAQTHGEFESMRHLQSSDLTKFLNEWKPPHSGTRGR
;
A
#
# COMPACT_ATOMS: atom_id res chain seq x y z
N MET A 1 27.43 57.43 28.04
CA MET A 1 26.15 57.04 27.41
C MET A 1 26.31 56.35 26.04
N GLN A 2 27.42 56.42 25.32
CA GLN A 2 27.61 55.84 24.00
C GLN A 2 27.98 54.35 24.02
N GLN A 3 28.54 53.83 25.10
CA GLN A 3 29.04 52.45 25.19
C GLN A 3 27.94 51.38 25.20
N ASN A 4 26.74 51.71 25.71
CA ASN A 4 25.62 50.77 25.78
C ASN A 4 24.87 50.59 24.44
N GLN A 5 24.96 51.56 23.52
CA GLN A 5 24.29 51.46 22.21
C GLN A 5 25.06 50.52 21.26
N TRP A 6 26.40 50.50 21.37
CA TRP A 6 27.22 49.60 20.54
C TRP A 6 27.01 48.13 20.90
N LEU A 7 26.93 47.79 22.20
CA LEU A 7 26.66 46.43 22.69
C LEU A 7 25.27 45.93 22.28
N ASN A 8 24.25 46.80 22.30
CA ASN A 8 22.91 46.43 21.85
C ASN A 8 22.84 46.15 20.35
N ARG A 9 23.60 46.88 19.53
CA ARG A 9 23.68 46.61 18.07
C ARG A 9 24.32 45.27 17.75
N ILE A 10 25.42 44.94 18.45
CA ILE A 10 26.10 43.63 18.27
C ILE A 10 25.18 42.49 18.70
N MET A 11 24.48 42.60 19.83
CA MET A 11 23.54 41.58 20.31
C MET A 11 22.35 41.38 19.38
N GLN A 12 21.84 42.41 18.73
CA GLN A 12 20.77 42.31 17.75
C GLN A 12 21.23 41.64 16.44
N THR A 13 22.47 41.89 16.02
CA THR A 13 23.04 41.27 14.83
C THR A 13 23.29 39.78 15.03
N ILE A 14 23.75 39.37 16.22
CA ILE A 14 23.96 37.95 16.57
C ILE A 14 22.62 37.20 16.68
N LYS A 15 21.58 37.82 17.24
CA LYS A 15 20.24 37.22 17.32
C LYS A 15 19.60 37.01 15.93
N ARG A 16 19.84 37.91 14.98
CA ARG A 16 19.34 37.78 13.59
C ARG A 16 20.11 36.75 12.79
N ALA A 17 21.40 36.58 12.99
CA ALA A 17 22.22 35.55 12.35
C ALA A 17 21.89 34.15 12.89
N ALA A 18 21.62 34.01 14.20
CA ALA A 18 21.28 32.71 14.81
C ALA A 18 19.91 32.16 14.35
N VAL A 19 18.94 33.04 14.03
CA VAL A 19 17.61 32.61 13.53
C VAL A 19 17.68 32.12 12.10
N LEU A 20 18.59 32.64 11.26
CA LEU A 20 18.74 32.17 9.86
C LEU A 20 19.45 30.83 9.74
N CYS A 21 20.30 30.42 10.68
CA CYS A 21 21.01 29.14 10.64
C CYS A 21 20.15 27.92 11.09
N VAL A 22 19.07 28.16 11.84
CA VAL A 22 18.20 27.04 12.33
C VAL A 22 17.12 26.66 11.32
N ALA A 23 16.81 27.54 10.36
CA ALA A 23 15.75 27.29 9.38
C ALA A 23 16.19 26.46 8.16
N LEU A 24 17.50 26.34 7.86
CA LEU A 24 18.00 25.61 6.70
C LEU A 24 17.98 24.06 6.80
N PRO A 25 18.10 23.40 7.96
CA PRO A 25 18.11 21.94 7.99
C PRO A 25 16.73 21.28 7.92
N LEU A 26 15.63 22.05 8.07
CA LEU A 26 14.27 21.47 8.04
C LEU A 26 13.73 21.25 6.62
N LEU A 27 14.33 21.83 5.59
CA LEU A 27 13.90 21.69 4.20
C LEU A 27 14.51 20.46 3.49
N SER A 28 15.55 19.84 4.04
CA SER A 28 16.23 18.72 3.39
C SER A 28 15.68 17.34 3.77
N GLN A 29 14.75 17.22 4.71
CA GLN A 29 14.18 15.91 5.10
C GLN A 29 12.98 15.48 4.26
N ALA A 30 12.40 16.36 3.47
CA ALA A 30 11.25 16.05 2.63
C ALA A 30 11.61 15.32 1.31
N ALA A 31 12.89 15.28 0.93
CA ALA A 31 13.32 14.75 -0.37
C ALA A 31 13.64 13.24 -0.37
N LEU A 32 13.68 12.57 0.78
CA LEU A 32 14.02 11.14 0.87
C LEU A 32 12.80 10.21 0.96
N ALA A 33 11.58 10.74 0.90
CA ALA A 33 10.35 9.96 1.03
C ALA A 33 9.86 9.32 -0.29
N GLN A 34 10.63 9.35 -1.37
CA GLN A 34 10.09 9.08 -2.71
C GLN A 34 10.32 7.66 -3.28
N PHE A 35 10.93 6.76 -2.53
CA PHE A 35 11.03 5.36 -2.96
C PHE A 35 10.62 4.43 -1.82
N GLN A 36 9.37 4.52 -1.42
CA GLN A 36 8.83 3.51 -0.52
C GLN A 36 8.52 2.27 -1.35
N ASP A 37 9.15 1.15 -0.99
CA ASP A 37 8.85 -0.15 -1.57
C ASP A 37 7.37 -0.49 -1.35
N ILE A 38 6.70 -0.94 -2.40
CA ILE A 38 5.29 -1.36 -2.35
C ILE A 38 5.18 -2.64 -1.51
N TYR A 39 6.06 -3.59 -1.82
CA TYR A 39 6.09 -4.89 -1.17
C TYR A 39 7.09 -4.85 -0.02
N PRO A 40 6.65 -5.11 1.23
CA PRO A 40 7.49 -5.08 2.42
C PRO A 40 8.47 -6.25 2.45
N ASP A 41 9.25 -6.36 3.54
CA ASP A 41 10.11 -7.52 3.77
C ASP A 41 9.30 -8.83 3.71
N PRO A 42 9.75 -9.86 2.98
CA PRO A 42 8.99 -11.12 2.85
C PRO A 42 8.63 -11.79 4.17
N SER A 43 9.44 -11.61 5.23
CA SER A 43 9.23 -12.26 6.53
C SER A 43 7.96 -11.81 7.27
N VAL A 44 7.42 -10.62 6.93
CA VAL A 44 6.23 -10.08 7.61
C VAL A 44 4.90 -10.56 7.02
N ALA A 45 4.90 -11.24 5.88
CA ALA A 45 3.69 -11.61 5.15
C ALA A 45 2.65 -12.35 6.01
N LYS A 46 3.09 -13.37 6.77
CA LYS A 46 2.19 -14.16 7.63
C LYS A 46 1.52 -13.31 8.70
N SER A 47 2.25 -12.43 9.34
CA SER A 47 1.71 -11.54 10.39
C SER A 47 0.76 -10.48 9.79
N GLN A 48 1.09 -9.94 8.62
CA GLN A 48 0.22 -8.99 7.92
C GLN A 48 -1.10 -9.63 7.47
N ILE A 49 -1.09 -10.87 6.95
CA ILE A 49 -2.31 -11.60 6.63
C ILE A 49 -3.19 -11.78 7.86
N GLN A 50 -2.61 -12.16 9.00
CA GLN A 50 -3.36 -12.34 10.24
C GLN A 50 -3.97 -11.02 10.74
N ALA A 51 -3.21 -9.92 10.69
CA ALA A 51 -3.68 -8.59 11.04
C ALA A 51 -4.83 -8.15 10.14
N ALA A 52 -4.67 -8.29 8.81
CA ALA A 52 -5.69 -7.94 7.83
C ALA A 52 -6.99 -8.75 8.02
N LEU A 53 -6.90 -10.05 8.29
CA LEU A 53 -8.07 -10.87 8.59
C LEU A 53 -8.78 -10.43 9.88
N SER A 54 -8.01 -10.01 10.90
CA SER A 54 -8.59 -9.47 12.13
C SER A 54 -9.33 -8.14 11.89
N GLN A 55 -8.72 -7.23 11.13
CA GLN A 55 -9.30 -5.95 10.75
C GLN A 55 -10.53 -6.13 9.86
N ALA A 56 -10.43 -7.02 8.87
CA ALA A 56 -11.53 -7.35 7.96
C ALA A 56 -12.76 -7.90 8.70
N ARG A 57 -12.56 -8.76 9.71
CA ARG A 57 -13.66 -9.24 10.57
C ARG A 57 -14.34 -8.11 11.33
N ALA A 58 -13.55 -7.21 11.94
CA ALA A 58 -14.07 -6.10 12.70
C ALA A 58 -14.82 -5.08 11.84
N ALA A 59 -14.36 -4.86 10.61
CA ALA A 59 -14.90 -3.88 9.68
C ALA A 59 -15.88 -4.47 8.63
N HIS A 60 -16.18 -5.77 8.68
CA HIS A 60 -16.99 -6.48 7.67
C HIS A 60 -16.49 -6.34 6.24
N LYS A 61 -15.16 -6.27 6.07
CA LYS A 61 -14.48 -6.19 4.79
C LYS A 61 -14.00 -7.55 4.31
N ARG A 62 -13.51 -7.61 3.07
CA ARG A 62 -12.73 -8.72 2.51
C ARG A 62 -11.24 -8.42 2.60
N VAL A 63 -10.41 -9.43 2.40
CA VAL A 63 -8.95 -9.24 2.29
C VAL A 63 -8.55 -9.49 0.84
N ILE A 64 -7.71 -8.60 0.30
CA ILE A 64 -6.98 -8.83 -0.96
C ILE A 64 -5.55 -9.20 -0.58
N LEU A 65 -5.07 -10.34 -1.07
CA LEU A 65 -3.64 -10.65 -1.08
C LEU A 65 -3.12 -10.35 -2.49
N ASP A 66 -2.17 -9.42 -2.60
CA ASP A 66 -1.49 -9.07 -3.85
C ASP A 66 -0.09 -9.69 -3.85
N PHE A 67 0.11 -10.74 -4.65
CA PHE A 67 1.39 -11.40 -4.82
C PHE A 67 2.21 -10.69 -5.89
N GLY A 68 3.39 -10.21 -5.49
CA GLY A 68 4.27 -9.48 -6.40
C GLY A 68 5.63 -9.16 -5.80
N GLY A 69 6.31 -8.15 -6.34
CA GLY A 69 7.60 -7.70 -5.85
C GLY A 69 8.02 -6.35 -6.42
N ASN A 70 8.91 -5.66 -5.72
CA ASN A 70 9.34 -4.29 -6.06
C ASN A 70 10.07 -4.18 -7.43
N TRP A 71 10.54 -5.30 -7.99
CA TRP A 71 11.12 -5.38 -9.33
C TRP A 71 10.08 -5.47 -10.46
N CYS A 72 8.82 -5.82 -10.14
CA CYS A 72 7.77 -6.12 -11.10
C CYS A 72 7.13 -4.82 -11.61
N GLY A 73 7.22 -4.56 -12.91
CA GLY A 73 6.64 -3.36 -13.53
C GLY A 73 5.12 -3.35 -13.50
N ASP A 74 4.49 -4.49 -13.80
CA ASP A 74 3.03 -4.63 -13.81
C ASP A 74 2.44 -4.54 -12.39
N CYS A 75 3.17 -5.01 -11.36
CA CYS A 75 2.79 -4.83 -9.96
C CYS A 75 2.76 -3.34 -9.56
N LYS A 76 3.70 -2.54 -10.08
CA LYS A 76 3.69 -1.08 -9.87
C LYS A 76 2.49 -0.41 -10.53
N VAL A 77 2.10 -0.86 -11.73
CA VAL A 77 0.91 -0.36 -12.42
C VAL A 77 -0.35 -0.72 -11.63
N LEU A 78 -0.46 -1.95 -11.15
CA LEU A 78 -1.58 -2.37 -10.29
C LEU A 78 -1.67 -1.51 -9.02
N ASN A 79 -0.54 -1.27 -8.35
CA ASN A 79 -0.52 -0.41 -7.17
C ASN A 79 -0.96 1.03 -7.49
N ILE A 80 -0.56 1.60 -8.63
CA ILE A 80 -1.05 2.91 -9.09
C ILE A 80 -2.58 2.88 -9.25
N TYR A 81 -3.13 1.83 -9.85
CA TYR A 81 -4.56 1.69 -10.05
C TYR A 81 -5.33 1.49 -8.74
N PHE A 82 -4.80 0.75 -7.77
CA PHE A 82 -5.40 0.64 -6.43
C PHE A 82 -5.53 2.00 -5.73
N HIS A 83 -4.56 2.89 -5.95
CA HIS A 83 -4.46 4.18 -5.27
C HIS A 83 -4.99 5.36 -6.11
N ASP A 84 -5.55 5.12 -7.28
CA ASP A 84 -6.14 6.20 -8.06
C ASP A 84 -7.46 6.71 -7.45
N GLN A 85 -7.93 7.86 -7.95
CA GLN A 85 -9.09 8.54 -7.41
C GLN A 85 -10.39 7.70 -7.49
N ALA A 86 -10.51 6.83 -8.47
CA ALA A 86 -11.70 5.99 -8.68
C ALA A 86 -11.70 4.76 -7.76
N ASN A 87 -10.55 4.13 -7.57
CA ASN A 87 -10.42 2.83 -6.91
C ASN A 87 -10.13 2.93 -5.41
N LEU A 88 -9.36 3.93 -4.97
CA LEU A 88 -8.99 4.09 -3.57
C LEU A 88 -10.19 4.14 -2.60
N PRO A 89 -11.29 4.86 -2.89
CA PRO A 89 -12.49 4.81 -2.04
C PRO A 89 -13.13 3.42 -1.99
N LEU A 90 -13.16 2.69 -3.11
CA LEU A 90 -13.70 1.32 -3.17
C LEU A 90 -12.84 0.35 -2.37
N LEU A 91 -11.52 0.45 -2.52
CA LEU A 91 -10.54 -0.34 -1.77
C LEU A 91 -10.73 -0.11 -0.27
N ASN A 92 -10.65 1.13 0.17
CA ASN A 92 -10.72 1.50 1.59
C ASN A 92 -12.07 1.13 2.24
N ALA A 93 -13.18 1.21 1.50
CA ALA A 93 -14.49 0.87 2.03
C ALA A 93 -14.73 -0.64 2.18
N ASN A 94 -14.10 -1.47 1.33
CA ASN A 94 -14.50 -2.86 1.16
C ASN A 94 -13.42 -3.89 1.45
N TYR A 95 -12.14 -3.47 1.52
CA TYR A 95 -11.03 -4.41 1.57
C TYR A 95 -9.94 -3.99 2.56
N GLU A 96 -9.21 -5.00 3.05
CA GLU A 96 -7.87 -4.86 3.62
C GLU A 96 -6.89 -5.43 2.59
N LEU A 97 -5.97 -4.60 2.08
CA LEU A 97 -4.95 -4.99 1.10
C LEU A 97 -3.70 -5.45 1.82
N VAL A 98 -3.12 -6.57 1.38
CA VAL A 98 -1.85 -7.11 1.86
C VAL A 98 -0.95 -7.41 0.67
N ASP A 99 0.16 -6.70 0.58
CA ASP A 99 1.17 -6.90 -0.45
C ASP A 99 2.12 -8.03 -0.02
N ILE A 100 2.09 -9.15 -0.74
CA ILE A 100 2.88 -10.34 -0.47
C ILE A 100 4.13 -10.34 -1.35
N ASN A 101 5.27 -10.00 -0.74
CA ASN A 101 6.54 -10.00 -1.44
C ASN A 101 7.01 -11.43 -1.70
N ILE A 102 7.11 -11.80 -2.97
CA ILE A 102 7.57 -13.14 -3.41
C ILE A 102 9.08 -13.20 -3.69
N GLY A 103 9.85 -12.16 -3.28
CA GLY A 103 11.26 -12.06 -3.65
C GLY A 103 11.42 -12.01 -5.19
N ARG A 104 12.34 -12.81 -5.70
CA ARG A 104 12.45 -13.10 -7.14
C ARG A 104 11.92 -14.52 -7.44
N PHE A 105 10.70 -14.82 -6.97
CA PHE A 105 10.07 -16.13 -6.96
C PHE A 105 10.76 -17.12 -5.99
N ASP A 106 11.40 -16.62 -4.94
CA ASP A 106 12.16 -17.40 -3.94
C ASP A 106 11.66 -17.17 -2.51
N ALA A 107 10.66 -16.30 -2.31
CA ALA A 107 10.05 -16.04 -1.02
C ALA A 107 8.53 -16.29 -1.04
N ASN A 108 7.95 -16.63 0.13
CA ASN A 108 6.51 -16.79 0.36
C ASN A 108 5.80 -17.76 -0.62
N GLN A 109 6.54 -18.73 -1.19
CA GLN A 109 5.98 -19.76 -2.08
C GLN A 109 5.00 -20.66 -1.34
N ASP A 110 5.22 -20.91 -0.07
CA ASP A 110 4.30 -21.66 0.80
C ASP A 110 2.96 -20.92 0.99
N ILE A 111 2.99 -19.59 1.05
CA ILE A 111 1.78 -18.77 1.11
C ILE A 111 1.06 -18.81 -0.24
N ALA A 112 1.76 -18.62 -1.36
CA ALA A 112 1.16 -18.72 -2.70
C ALA A 112 0.50 -20.08 -2.91
N ALA A 113 1.19 -21.17 -2.60
CA ALA A 113 0.65 -22.52 -2.70
C ALA A 113 -0.57 -22.73 -1.81
N ARG A 114 -0.55 -22.23 -0.57
CA ARG A 114 -1.68 -22.30 0.37
C ARG A 114 -2.96 -21.66 -0.19
N TYR A 115 -2.82 -20.55 -0.91
CA TYR A 115 -3.94 -19.80 -1.47
C TYR A 115 -4.22 -20.14 -2.94
N GLY A 116 -3.52 -21.12 -3.51
CA GLY A 116 -3.75 -21.64 -4.84
C GLY A 116 -3.26 -20.74 -5.97
N ILE A 117 -2.21 -19.92 -5.71
CA ILE A 117 -1.59 -19.05 -6.73
C ILE A 117 -0.44 -19.80 -7.42
N PRO A 118 -0.54 -20.09 -8.72
CA PRO A 118 0.54 -20.63 -9.52
C PRO A 118 1.49 -19.50 -9.95
N LEU A 119 2.55 -19.25 -9.16
CA LEU A 119 3.49 -18.15 -9.42
C LEU A 119 4.16 -18.23 -10.80
N GLU A 120 4.24 -19.42 -11.40
CA GLU A 120 4.75 -19.64 -12.75
C GLU A 120 3.88 -19.01 -13.84
N ARG A 121 2.65 -18.61 -13.52
CA ARG A 121 1.76 -17.88 -14.43
C ARG A 121 2.04 -16.39 -14.46
N GLY A 122 2.92 -15.89 -13.59
CA GLY A 122 3.30 -14.48 -13.50
C GLY A 122 2.68 -13.74 -12.32
N VAL A 123 3.10 -12.50 -12.18
CA VAL A 123 2.62 -11.55 -11.16
C VAL A 123 2.43 -10.17 -11.79
N PRO A 124 1.52 -9.31 -11.24
CA PRO A 124 0.78 -9.51 -9.99
C PRO A 124 -0.31 -10.60 -10.10
N ALA A 125 -0.59 -11.25 -8.97
CA ALA A 125 -1.67 -12.23 -8.86
C ALA A 125 -2.45 -11.99 -7.56
N LEU A 126 -3.79 -11.96 -7.65
CA LEU A 126 -4.65 -11.59 -6.54
C LEU A 126 -5.42 -12.78 -5.97
N VAL A 127 -5.59 -12.75 -4.66
CA VAL A 127 -6.53 -13.61 -3.93
C VAL A 127 -7.52 -12.74 -3.16
N ILE A 128 -8.79 -13.08 -3.23
CA ILE A 128 -9.82 -12.49 -2.38
C ILE A 128 -10.17 -13.48 -1.28
N LEU A 129 -10.07 -13.04 -0.03
CA LEU A 129 -10.50 -13.82 1.12
C LEU A 129 -11.76 -13.21 1.75
N SER A 130 -12.62 -14.07 2.27
CA SER A 130 -13.66 -13.66 3.22
C SER A 130 -13.04 -13.23 4.55
N PRO A 131 -13.77 -12.53 5.45
CA PRO A 131 -13.24 -12.12 6.75
C PRO A 131 -12.76 -13.28 7.63
N ASP A 132 -13.29 -14.48 7.45
CA ASP A 132 -12.91 -15.71 8.14
C ASP A 132 -11.76 -16.47 7.45
N GLY A 133 -11.18 -15.90 6.38
CA GLY A 133 -9.98 -16.41 5.71
C GLY A 133 -10.24 -17.49 4.65
N LYS A 134 -11.50 -17.70 4.23
CA LYS A 134 -11.81 -18.58 3.12
C LYS A 134 -11.48 -17.92 1.79
N VAL A 135 -10.87 -18.66 0.87
CA VAL A 135 -10.63 -18.18 -0.49
C VAL A 135 -11.97 -18.05 -1.22
N LEU A 136 -12.26 -16.85 -1.68
CA LEU A 136 -13.42 -16.54 -2.54
C LEU A 136 -13.04 -16.50 -4.00
N LEU A 137 -11.83 -16.04 -4.29
CA LEU A 137 -11.21 -16.04 -5.62
C LEU A 137 -9.71 -16.23 -5.46
N ALA A 138 -9.11 -17.01 -6.34
CA ALA A 138 -7.66 -17.02 -6.60
C ALA A 138 -7.44 -16.88 -8.10
N GLN A 139 -6.60 -15.96 -8.51
CA GLN A 139 -6.24 -15.78 -9.92
C GLN A 139 -5.23 -16.85 -10.32
N THR A 140 -5.65 -17.76 -11.18
CA THR A 140 -4.86 -18.94 -11.56
C THR A 140 -4.40 -18.93 -13.02
N HIS A 141 -4.77 -17.90 -13.79
CA HIS A 141 -4.50 -17.84 -15.23
C HIS A 141 -3.67 -16.60 -15.63
N GLY A 142 -3.11 -15.87 -14.65
CA GLY A 142 -2.34 -14.64 -14.92
C GLY A 142 -3.22 -13.45 -15.33
N GLU A 143 -4.41 -13.34 -14.77
CA GLU A 143 -5.42 -12.34 -15.16
C GLU A 143 -4.91 -10.91 -15.08
N PHE A 144 -3.98 -10.62 -14.15
CA PHE A 144 -3.35 -9.30 -13.97
C PHE A 144 -1.85 -9.26 -14.29
N GLU A 145 -1.26 -10.34 -14.81
CA GLU A 145 0.17 -10.38 -15.13
C GLU A 145 0.61 -9.30 -16.13
N SER A 146 -0.32 -8.81 -16.95
CA SER A 146 -0.08 -7.81 -18.00
C SER A 146 -0.88 -6.52 -17.74
N MET A 147 -0.70 -5.91 -16.58
CA MET A 147 -1.42 -4.71 -16.16
C MET A 147 -1.29 -3.54 -17.14
N ARG A 148 -0.20 -3.46 -17.89
CA ARG A 148 0.01 -2.42 -18.91
C ARG A 148 -0.98 -2.50 -20.08
N HIS A 149 -1.67 -3.62 -20.25
CA HIS A 149 -2.73 -3.83 -21.24
C HIS A 149 -4.14 -3.63 -20.67
N LEU A 150 -4.25 -3.44 -19.35
CA LEU A 150 -5.49 -3.19 -18.65
C LEU A 150 -5.65 -1.69 -18.37
N GLN A 151 -6.88 -1.29 -18.13
CA GLN A 151 -7.21 0.07 -17.70
C GLN A 151 -7.56 0.06 -16.21
N SER A 152 -7.40 1.21 -15.56
CA SER A 152 -7.84 1.36 -14.16
C SER A 152 -9.31 0.97 -13.95
N SER A 153 -10.17 1.21 -14.97
CA SER A 153 -11.58 0.81 -14.95
C SER A 153 -11.80 -0.72 -14.88
N ASP A 154 -10.82 -1.53 -15.29
CA ASP A 154 -10.94 -2.99 -15.17
C ASP A 154 -10.72 -3.43 -13.72
N LEU A 155 -9.81 -2.75 -13.01
CA LEU A 155 -9.68 -2.90 -11.55
C LEU A 155 -10.95 -2.39 -10.84
N THR A 156 -11.55 -1.29 -11.28
CA THR A 156 -12.82 -0.77 -10.73
C THR A 156 -13.93 -1.82 -10.84
N LYS A 157 -14.06 -2.49 -12.00
CA LYS A 157 -15.03 -3.58 -12.19
C LYS A 157 -14.76 -4.74 -11.25
N PHE A 158 -13.50 -5.18 -11.17
CA PHE A 158 -13.06 -6.23 -10.28
C PHE A 158 -13.39 -5.92 -8.81
N LEU A 159 -13.04 -4.74 -8.32
CA LEU A 159 -13.35 -4.33 -6.95
C LEU A 159 -14.86 -4.29 -6.67
N ASN A 160 -15.68 -3.85 -7.64
CA ASN A 160 -17.13 -3.82 -7.48
C ASN A 160 -17.75 -5.22 -7.50
N GLU A 161 -17.23 -6.13 -8.31
CA GLU A 161 -17.70 -7.51 -8.39
C GLU A 161 -17.43 -8.28 -7.09
N TRP A 162 -16.24 -8.07 -6.52
CA TRP A 162 -15.78 -8.82 -5.37
C TRP A 162 -15.92 -8.08 -4.03
N LYS A 163 -16.62 -6.95 -3.95
CA LYS A 163 -16.89 -6.30 -2.66
C LYS A 163 -17.85 -7.13 -1.79
N PRO A 164 -17.82 -6.95 -0.46
CA PRO A 164 -18.78 -7.59 0.42
C PRO A 164 -20.22 -7.22 0.02
N PRO A 165 -21.18 -8.14 0.15
CA PRO A 165 -22.58 -7.78 0.01
C PRO A 165 -22.90 -6.70 1.06
N HIS A 166 -23.57 -5.64 0.63
CA HIS A 166 -23.99 -4.59 1.58
C HIS A 166 -24.87 -5.21 2.65
N SER A 167 -24.56 -5.01 3.91
CA SER A 167 -25.37 -5.43 5.05
C SER A 167 -26.66 -4.59 5.22
N GLY A 168 -27.19 -4.12 4.10
CA GLY A 168 -28.39 -3.28 4.03
C GLY A 168 -29.43 -3.93 3.12
N THR A 169 -30.17 -4.89 3.60
CA THR A 169 -31.59 -5.16 3.39
C THR A 169 -31.85 -6.64 3.69
N ARG A 170 -31.80 -7.05 4.96
CA ARG A 170 -32.74 -8.08 5.37
C ARG A 170 -34.09 -7.38 5.41
N GLY A 171 -34.86 -7.55 4.33
CA GLY A 171 -36.26 -7.11 4.30
C GLY A 171 -37.00 -7.65 5.52
N ARG A 172 -37.77 -6.77 6.13
CA ARG A 172 -38.84 -7.12 7.09
C ARG A 172 -39.92 -7.88 6.37
#